data_0ee5c34e555a1eaa7f1a1d9ac265444e
#
_entry.id   0ee5c34e555a1eaa7f1a1d9ac265444e
#
_cell.length_a   1.000
_cell.length_b   1.000
_cell.length_c   1.000
_cell.angle_alpha   90.00
_cell.angle_beta   90.00
_cell.angle_gamma   90.00
#
_symmetry.space_group_name_H-M   'P 1'
#
loop_
_entity.id
_entity.type
_entity.pdbx_description
1 polymer ?
#
loop_
_entity_poly.entity_id
_entity_poly.type
_entity_poly.pdbx_seq_one_letter_code
_entity_poly.pdbx_strand_id
1 'polypeptide(L)'
;LTNDTEIFELAAAFGHYERIGGLETQDLSRLAGMPIGGYKYRMHQLSSAVGRVQLRGYDARVVEIQKAMNYFWDQLEGVPGIRPHRPAKESGSTMGGWYAAKGLYVPEEMDNVPVARFCEAVNAECEGSGFQTRPGANILMHTHPMLNEYDVFGDGKPTRIAFSDRDLRQPEGSLPVT
;
A
#
# COMPACT_ATOMS: atom_id res chain seq x y z
N LEU A 1 6.23 -9.23 13.77
CA LEU A 1 6.72 -9.69 15.07
C LEU A 1 6.01 -10.98 15.44
N THR A 2 6.74 -11.99 15.92
CA THR A 2 6.19 -13.27 16.36
C THR A 2 6.90 -13.73 17.62
N ASN A 3 6.18 -14.45 18.49
CA ASN A 3 6.73 -15.19 19.63
C ASN A 3 6.83 -16.71 19.31
N ASP A 4 6.43 -17.09 18.11
CA ASP A 4 6.52 -18.46 17.62
C ASP A 4 7.93 -18.69 17.06
N THR A 5 8.67 -19.65 17.64
CA THR A 5 10.06 -19.94 17.28
C THR A 5 10.19 -20.47 15.85
N GLU A 6 9.27 -21.31 15.41
CA GLU A 6 9.32 -21.87 14.06
C GLU A 6 9.11 -20.78 13.00
N ILE A 7 8.12 -19.90 13.18
CA ILE A 7 7.88 -18.76 12.29
C ILE A 7 9.07 -17.82 12.30
N PHE A 8 9.67 -17.55 13.45
CA PHE A 8 10.87 -16.72 13.56
C PHE A 8 12.04 -17.32 12.78
N GLU A 9 12.29 -18.60 12.92
CA GLU A 9 13.40 -19.29 12.27
C GLU A 9 13.21 -19.36 10.74
N LEU A 10 12.01 -19.65 10.26
CA LEU A 10 11.67 -19.61 8.84
C LEU A 10 11.92 -18.22 8.25
N ALA A 11 11.47 -17.17 8.95
CA ALA A 11 11.70 -15.80 8.52
C ALA A 11 13.18 -15.42 8.53
N ALA A 12 13.93 -15.88 9.53
CA ALA A 12 15.37 -15.64 9.63
C ALA A 12 16.14 -16.34 8.50
N ALA A 13 15.80 -17.59 8.20
CA ALA A 13 16.40 -18.38 7.12
C ALA A 13 16.10 -17.75 5.75
N PHE A 14 14.84 -17.37 5.52
CA PHE A 14 14.43 -16.70 4.28
C PHE A 14 15.14 -15.34 4.09
N GLY A 15 15.34 -14.61 5.19
CA GLY A 15 16.00 -13.31 5.17
C GLY A 15 17.51 -13.39 4.89
N HIS A 16 18.18 -14.48 5.24
CA HIS A 16 19.61 -14.68 4.96
C HIS A 16 20.09 -16.10 5.27
N TYR A 17 20.63 -16.79 4.28
CA TYR A 17 21.09 -18.18 4.40
C TYR A 17 22.19 -18.39 5.47
N GLU A 18 23.04 -17.41 5.77
CA GLU A 18 24.05 -17.51 6.83
C GLU A 18 23.47 -17.60 8.24
N ARG A 19 22.20 -17.29 8.43
CA ARG A 19 21.52 -17.39 9.72
C ARG A 19 21.05 -18.79 10.07
N ILE A 20 21.05 -19.69 9.10
CA ILE A 20 20.56 -21.08 9.27
C ILE A 20 21.38 -21.84 10.27
N GLY A 21 22.69 -21.60 10.36
CA GLY A 21 23.60 -22.32 11.28
C GLY A 21 23.30 -22.11 12.77
N GLY A 22 22.52 -21.11 13.15
CA GLY A 22 22.12 -20.80 14.52
C GLY A 22 20.68 -21.17 14.87
N LEU A 23 20.00 -21.92 13.99
CA LEU A 23 18.60 -22.29 14.20
C LEU A 23 18.49 -23.57 15.03
N GLU A 24 17.45 -23.67 15.86
CA GLU A 24 17.18 -24.83 16.71
C GLU A 24 16.37 -25.89 15.96
N THR A 25 15.60 -25.49 14.95
CA THR A 25 14.78 -26.39 14.13
C THR A 25 15.68 -27.33 13.30
N GLN A 26 15.62 -28.63 13.56
CA GLN A 26 16.48 -29.62 12.93
C GLN A 26 16.40 -29.65 11.40
N ASP A 27 15.23 -29.46 10.85
CA ASP A 27 15.01 -29.50 9.40
C ASP A 27 15.72 -28.37 8.65
N LEU A 28 15.81 -27.19 9.26
CA LEU A 28 16.51 -26.05 8.66
C LEU A 28 18.00 -26.06 8.96
N SER A 29 18.43 -26.47 10.17
CA SER A 29 19.85 -26.50 10.58
C SER A 29 20.71 -27.44 9.71
N ARG A 30 20.13 -28.52 9.17
CA ARG A 30 20.82 -29.41 8.21
C ARG A 30 21.24 -28.73 6.91
N LEU A 31 20.60 -27.58 6.58
CA LEU A 31 20.91 -26.78 5.39
C LEU A 31 21.95 -25.70 5.65
N ALA A 32 22.54 -25.69 6.85
CA ALA A 32 23.56 -24.71 7.21
C ALA A 32 24.74 -24.72 6.21
N GLY A 33 25.16 -23.54 5.81
CA GLY A 33 26.24 -23.35 4.84
C GLY A 33 25.84 -23.54 3.37
N MET A 34 24.61 -23.93 3.07
CA MET A 34 24.10 -24.03 1.71
C MET A 34 23.30 -22.79 1.31
N PRO A 35 23.53 -22.22 0.11
CA PRO A 35 22.68 -21.13 -0.41
C PRO A 35 21.34 -21.73 -0.86
N ILE A 36 20.30 -21.54 -0.04
CA ILE A 36 18.95 -22.05 -0.29
C ILE A 36 18.01 -21.04 -0.95
N GLY A 37 18.55 -19.93 -1.44
CA GLY A 37 17.77 -18.80 -1.93
C GLY A 37 17.34 -17.85 -0.82
N GLY A 38 16.29 -17.09 -1.07
CA GLY A 38 15.80 -16.06 -0.16
C GLY A 38 16.37 -14.67 -0.46
N TYR A 39 15.86 -13.70 0.24
CA TYR A 39 16.23 -12.30 0.08
C TYR A 39 17.13 -11.85 1.23
N LYS A 40 18.05 -10.95 0.92
CA LYS A 40 18.98 -10.41 1.91
C LYS A 40 18.35 -9.23 2.68
N TYR A 41 17.35 -9.49 3.51
CA TYR A 41 16.66 -8.49 4.31
C TYR A 41 17.47 -8.07 5.54
N ARG A 42 18.52 -7.29 5.31
CA ARG A 42 19.30 -6.70 6.40
C ARG A 42 18.94 -5.23 6.54
N MET A 43 18.18 -4.89 7.57
CA MET A 43 17.94 -3.50 7.91
C MET A 43 19.26 -2.88 8.41
N HIS A 44 19.62 -1.71 7.87
CA HIS A 44 20.79 -0.97 8.29
C HIS A 44 20.65 -0.54 9.76
N GLN A 45 21.73 -0.57 10.52
CA GLN A 45 21.71 -0.31 11.96
C GLN A 45 21.16 1.08 12.30
N LEU A 46 21.50 2.13 11.54
CA LEU A 46 20.97 3.48 11.73
C LEU A 46 19.45 3.51 11.48
N SER A 47 18.98 2.84 10.44
CA SER A 47 17.52 2.74 10.17
C SER A 47 16.80 2.02 11.30
N SER A 48 17.42 0.96 11.87
CA SER A 48 16.86 0.25 13.01
C SER A 48 16.83 1.12 14.27
N ALA A 49 17.86 1.92 14.52
CA ALA A 49 17.91 2.85 15.65
C ALA A 49 16.82 3.94 15.53
N VAL A 50 16.68 4.54 14.35
CA VAL A 50 15.61 5.51 14.07
C VAL A 50 14.23 4.88 14.23
N GLY A 51 14.02 3.71 13.64
CA GLY A 51 12.76 2.96 13.75
C GLY A 51 12.39 2.66 15.20
N ARG A 52 13.37 2.27 16.03
CA ARG A 52 13.17 2.01 17.46
C ARG A 52 12.73 3.27 18.22
N VAL A 53 13.32 4.42 17.91
CA VAL A 53 12.93 5.70 18.53
C VAL A 53 11.52 6.10 18.09
N GLN A 54 11.20 5.97 16.81
CA GLN A 54 9.87 6.26 16.28
C GLN A 54 8.79 5.37 16.91
N LEU A 55 9.09 4.09 17.09
CA LEU A 55 8.16 3.12 17.66
C LEU A 55 7.76 3.44 19.11
N ARG A 56 8.66 4.01 19.90
CA ARG A 56 8.37 4.42 21.29
C ARG A 56 7.27 5.50 21.41
N GLY A 57 7.16 6.38 20.42
CA GLY A 57 6.15 7.44 20.39
C GLY A 57 4.99 7.13 19.43
N TYR A 58 4.97 5.93 18.83
CA TYR A 58 4.06 5.63 17.72
C TYR A 58 2.59 5.64 18.16
N ASP A 59 2.26 5.03 19.29
CA ASP A 59 0.87 4.93 19.76
C ASP A 59 0.26 6.32 20.01
N ALA A 60 0.99 7.19 20.71
CA ALA A 60 0.54 8.56 20.93
C ALA A 60 0.36 9.33 19.62
N ARG A 61 1.30 9.18 18.70
CA ARG A 61 1.22 9.80 17.35
C ARG A 61 0.03 9.30 16.56
N VAL A 62 -0.27 8.00 16.59
CA VAL A 62 -1.43 7.44 15.90
C VAL A 62 -2.73 8.04 16.43
N VAL A 63 -2.87 8.23 17.73
CA VAL A 63 -4.04 8.88 18.34
C VAL A 63 -4.22 10.31 17.82
N GLU A 64 -3.14 11.09 17.76
CA GLU A 64 -3.18 12.46 17.24
C GLU A 64 -3.52 12.50 15.74
N ILE A 65 -2.92 11.61 14.94
CA ILE A 65 -3.22 11.50 13.51
C ILE A 65 -4.69 11.13 13.31
N GLN A 66 -5.21 10.13 14.03
CA GLN A 66 -6.61 9.74 13.95
C GLN A 66 -7.55 10.92 14.27
N LYS A 67 -7.25 11.68 15.34
CA LYS A 67 -8.03 12.85 15.72
C LYS A 67 -8.04 13.91 14.62
N ALA A 68 -6.88 14.26 14.09
CA ALA A 68 -6.76 15.28 13.05
C ALA A 68 -7.46 14.87 11.75
N MET A 69 -7.25 13.62 11.30
CA MET A 69 -7.81 13.12 10.06
C MET A 69 -9.33 12.91 10.13
N ASN A 70 -9.83 12.43 11.27
CA ASN A 70 -11.28 12.34 11.46
C ASN A 70 -11.91 13.73 11.53
N TYR A 71 -11.29 14.68 12.25
CA TYR A 71 -11.75 16.07 12.26
C TYR A 71 -11.83 16.67 10.86
N PHE A 72 -10.78 16.47 10.03
CA PHE A 72 -10.78 16.93 8.63
C PHE A 72 -11.99 16.39 7.86
N TRP A 73 -12.24 15.08 7.94
CA TRP A 73 -13.35 14.46 7.22
C TRP A 73 -14.73 14.81 7.80
N ASP A 74 -14.83 15.02 9.10
CA ASP A 74 -16.07 15.45 9.74
C ASP A 74 -16.45 16.89 9.32
N GLN A 75 -15.46 17.77 9.06
CA GLN A 75 -15.73 19.12 8.51
C GLN A 75 -16.24 19.09 7.06
N LEU A 76 -15.99 18.02 6.34
CA LEU A 76 -16.47 17.83 4.96
C LEU A 76 -17.74 16.99 4.88
N GLU A 77 -18.35 16.65 6.01
CA GLU A 77 -19.59 15.88 6.02
C GLU A 77 -20.71 16.68 5.36
N GLY A 78 -21.42 16.04 4.40
CA GLY A 78 -22.49 16.68 3.62
C GLY A 78 -22.02 17.54 2.46
N VAL A 79 -20.72 17.74 2.26
CA VAL A 79 -20.21 18.41 1.05
C VAL A 79 -20.45 17.52 -0.17
N PRO A 80 -21.12 18.03 -1.23
CA PRO A 80 -21.36 17.24 -2.44
C PRO A 80 -20.07 16.81 -3.11
N GLY A 81 -20.10 15.70 -3.81
CA GLY A 81 -19.00 15.24 -4.65
C GLY A 81 -17.81 14.65 -3.94
N ILE A 82 -17.79 14.62 -2.61
CA ILE A 82 -16.66 14.08 -1.84
C ILE A 82 -17.15 13.08 -0.79
N ARG A 83 -16.54 11.90 -0.75
CA ARG A 83 -16.79 10.89 0.29
C ARG A 83 -15.46 10.50 0.94
N PRO A 84 -15.40 10.44 2.28
CA PRO A 84 -14.20 10.02 2.98
C PRO A 84 -13.91 8.54 2.72
N HIS A 85 -12.67 8.19 2.48
CA HIS A 85 -12.21 6.81 2.50
C HIS A 85 -11.79 6.45 3.92
N ARG A 86 -12.75 6.12 4.76
CA ARG A 86 -12.54 5.67 6.16
C ARG A 86 -13.56 4.61 6.55
N PRO A 87 -13.24 3.74 7.53
CA PRO A 87 -14.21 2.79 8.07
C PRO A 87 -15.43 3.51 8.67
N ALA A 88 -16.58 2.86 8.61
CA ALA A 88 -17.75 3.34 9.34
C ALA A 88 -17.47 3.37 10.84
N LYS A 89 -18.01 4.36 11.56
CA LYS A 89 -17.77 4.55 13.00
C LYS A 89 -18.18 3.31 13.82
N GLU A 90 -19.23 2.62 13.38
CA GLU A 90 -19.79 1.44 14.04
C GLU A 90 -18.98 0.16 13.82
N SER A 91 -18.04 0.16 12.88
CA SER A 91 -17.24 -1.03 12.53
C SER A 91 -16.23 -1.44 13.59
N GLY A 92 -15.90 -0.53 14.51
CA GLY A 92 -14.80 -0.71 15.47
C GLY A 92 -13.41 -0.72 14.84
N SER A 93 -13.32 -0.50 13.52
CA SER A 93 -12.06 -0.42 12.79
C SER A 93 -11.51 1.01 12.73
N THR A 94 -10.21 1.14 12.52
CA THR A 94 -9.54 2.44 12.35
C THR A 94 -8.64 2.43 11.12
N MET A 95 -8.26 3.63 10.65
CA MET A 95 -7.27 3.77 9.56
C MET A 95 -5.81 3.67 10.05
N GLY A 96 -5.59 3.34 11.33
CA GLY A 96 -4.24 3.33 11.91
C GLY A 96 -3.54 4.67 11.76
N GLY A 97 -2.30 4.67 11.27
CA GLY A 97 -1.49 5.87 11.09
C GLY A 97 -1.85 6.72 9.87
N TRP A 98 -2.87 6.40 9.13
CA TRP A 98 -3.29 7.04 7.88
C TRP A 98 -2.13 7.26 6.90
N TYR A 99 -2.28 6.79 5.70
CA TYR A 99 -1.31 7.07 4.64
C TYR A 99 -1.51 8.48 4.06
N ALA A 100 -2.76 8.85 3.81
CA ALA A 100 -3.17 10.14 3.29
C ALA A 100 -4.68 10.35 3.51
N ALA A 101 -5.14 11.61 3.43
CA ALA A 101 -6.56 11.97 3.41
C ALA A 101 -7.17 11.64 2.03
N LYS A 102 -7.34 10.35 1.74
CA LYS A 102 -7.95 9.91 0.49
C LYS A 102 -9.47 10.01 0.58
N GLY A 103 -10.09 10.52 -0.48
CA GLY A 103 -11.54 10.54 -0.66
C GLY A 103 -11.94 9.98 -2.01
N LEU A 104 -13.18 9.55 -2.11
CA LEU A 104 -13.84 9.25 -3.36
C LEU A 104 -14.45 10.53 -3.91
N TYR A 105 -14.17 10.86 -5.17
CA TYR A 105 -14.82 11.93 -5.90
C TYR A 105 -16.04 11.38 -6.66
N VAL A 106 -17.18 12.05 -6.52
CA VAL A 106 -18.46 11.68 -7.13
C VAL A 106 -18.84 12.78 -8.14
N PRO A 107 -18.43 12.64 -9.42
CA PRO A 107 -18.61 13.70 -10.41
C PRO A 107 -20.08 14.06 -10.65
N GLU A 108 -21.00 13.11 -10.52
CA GLU A 108 -22.45 13.31 -10.73
C GLU A 108 -23.04 14.34 -9.76
N GLU A 109 -22.45 14.53 -8.59
CA GLU A 109 -22.86 15.53 -7.60
C GLU A 109 -22.19 16.90 -7.82
N MET A 110 -21.32 17.01 -8.82
CA MET A 110 -20.51 18.18 -9.13
C MET A 110 -20.65 18.56 -10.62
N ASP A 111 -21.86 18.46 -11.17
CA ASP A 111 -22.15 18.77 -12.56
C ASP A 111 -21.20 18.07 -13.57
N ASN A 112 -20.71 16.89 -13.22
CA ASN A 112 -19.73 16.11 -13.97
C ASN A 112 -18.40 16.84 -14.24
N VAL A 113 -18.00 17.77 -13.37
CA VAL A 113 -16.69 18.42 -13.44
C VAL A 113 -15.60 17.35 -13.32
N PRO A 114 -14.62 17.30 -14.24
CA PRO A 114 -13.52 16.34 -14.14
C PRO A 114 -12.72 16.55 -12.84
N VAL A 115 -12.32 15.45 -12.19
CA VAL A 115 -11.59 15.49 -10.92
C VAL A 115 -10.31 16.34 -10.98
N ALA A 116 -9.64 16.39 -12.13
CA ALA A 116 -8.46 17.25 -12.31
C ALA A 116 -8.81 18.73 -12.16
N ARG A 117 -9.91 19.18 -12.77
CA ARG A 117 -10.38 20.57 -12.66
C ARG A 117 -10.85 20.90 -11.26
N PHE A 118 -11.54 19.96 -10.60
CA PHE A 118 -11.89 20.11 -9.19
C PHE A 118 -10.62 20.32 -8.32
N CYS A 119 -9.61 19.48 -8.48
CA CYS A 119 -8.36 19.62 -7.73
C CYS A 119 -7.63 20.94 -8.02
N GLU A 120 -7.61 21.39 -9.28
CA GLU A 120 -7.06 22.70 -9.66
C GLU A 120 -7.76 23.85 -8.92
N ALA A 121 -9.09 23.83 -8.91
CA ALA A 121 -9.88 24.85 -8.23
C ALA A 121 -9.63 24.87 -6.72
N VAL A 122 -9.64 23.70 -6.07
CA VAL A 122 -9.35 23.59 -4.62
C VAL A 122 -7.94 24.07 -4.31
N ASN A 123 -6.95 23.73 -5.13
CA ASN A 123 -5.58 24.17 -4.93
C ASN A 123 -5.43 25.69 -5.08
N ALA A 124 -6.16 26.31 -6.01
CA ALA A 124 -6.18 27.75 -6.17
C ALA A 124 -6.78 28.46 -4.95
N GLU A 125 -7.90 27.96 -4.42
CA GLU A 125 -8.52 28.49 -3.19
C GLU A 125 -7.65 28.28 -1.93
N CYS A 126 -6.85 27.24 -1.92
CA CYS A 126 -5.97 26.91 -0.80
C CYS A 126 -4.53 27.47 -0.99
N GLU A 127 -4.28 28.35 -1.94
CA GLU A 127 -2.96 28.90 -2.20
C GLU A 127 -2.35 29.53 -0.94
N GLY A 128 -1.10 29.20 -0.63
CA GLY A 128 -0.40 29.69 0.56
C GLY A 128 -0.74 28.96 1.87
N SER A 129 -1.75 28.09 1.93
CA SER A 129 -2.11 27.32 3.12
C SER A 129 -1.20 26.13 3.40
N GLY A 130 -0.44 25.68 2.39
CA GLY A 130 0.30 24.40 2.42
C GLY A 130 -0.57 23.18 2.12
N PHE A 131 -1.88 23.33 1.94
CA PHE A 131 -2.76 22.25 1.50
C PHE A 131 -2.66 22.05 -0.01
N GLN A 132 -2.62 20.79 -0.44
CA GLN A 132 -2.65 20.43 -1.84
C GLN A 132 -3.48 19.15 -2.04
N THR A 133 -4.26 19.14 -3.10
CA THR A 133 -4.98 17.95 -3.55
C THR A 133 -4.62 17.60 -5.00
N ARG A 134 -4.78 16.35 -5.34
CA ARG A 134 -4.53 15.85 -6.71
C ARG A 134 -5.37 14.60 -6.97
N PRO A 135 -5.68 14.31 -8.24
CA PRO A 135 -6.29 13.04 -8.60
C PRO A 135 -5.43 11.86 -8.13
N GLY A 136 -6.07 10.75 -7.79
CA GLY A 136 -5.37 9.51 -7.49
C GLY A 136 -4.50 9.06 -8.68
N ALA A 137 -3.25 8.70 -8.41
CA ALA A 137 -2.33 8.21 -9.43
C ALA A 137 -2.42 6.68 -9.64
N ASN A 138 -3.17 5.99 -8.81
CA ASN A 138 -3.33 4.54 -8.93
C ASN A 138 -4.28 4.23 -10.09
N ILE A 139 -3.85 3.28 -10.91
CA ILE A 139 -4.69 2.71 -11.97
C ILE A 139 -5.02 1.26 -11.63
N LEU A 140 -6.07 0.76 -12.25
CA LEU A 140 -6.50 -0.62 -12.06
C LEU A 140 -5.43 -1.57 -12.62
N MET A 141 -4.90 -2.44 -11.76
CA MET A 141 -3.81 -3.35 -12.16
C MET A 141 -4.20 -4.26 -13.33
N HIS A 142 -5.46 -4.67 -13.41
CA HIS A 142 -5.92 -5.54 -14.50
C HIS A 142 -5.96 -4.85 -15.86
N THR A 143 -6.00 -3.51 -15.92
CA THR A 143 -5.93 -2.72 -17.15
C THR A 143 -4.56 -2.10 -17.39
N HIS A 144 -3.59 -2.32 -16.48
CA HIS A 144 -2.29 -1.66 -16.55
C HIS A 144 -1.52 -2.07 -17.81
N PRO A 145 -1.05 -1.12 -18.64
CA PRO A 145 -0.35 -1.40 -19.90
C PRO A 145 0.87 -2.33 -19.73
N MET A 146 1.64 -2.14 -18.65
CA MET A 146 2.78 -3.02 -18.33
C MET A 146 2.40 -4.51 -18.30
N LEU A 147 1.17 -4.83 -17.88
CA LEU A 147 0.70 -6.22 -17.79
C LEU A 147 0.01 -6.69 -19.07
N ASN A 148 -0.64 -5.79 -19.80
CA ASN A 148 -1.54 -6.16 -20.89
C ASN A 148 -0.97 -5.89 -22.29
N GLU A 149 0.04 -5.02 -22.41
CA GLU A 149 0.57 -4.57 -23.70
C GLU A 149 2.07 -4.81 -23.84
N TYR A 150 2.85 -4.56 -22.80
CA TYR A 150 4.31 -4.62 -22.87
C TYR A 150 4.85 -6.04 -22.80
N ASP A 151 5.76 -6.35 -23.70
CA ASP A 151 6.58 -7.57 -23.67
C ASP A 151 7.80 -7.33 -22.76
N VAL A 152 7.63 -7.58 -21.47
CA VAL A 152 8.69 -7.38 -20.47
C VAL A 152 9.78 -8.47 -20.55
N PHE A 153 9.43 -9.65 -21.06
CA PHE A 153 10.34 -10.81 -21.11
C PHE A 153 11.02 -10.98 -22.46
N GLY A 154 10.60 -10.25 -23.50
CA GLY A 154 11.17 -10.35 -24.85
C GLY A 154 10.81 -11.64 -25.59
N ASP A 155 9.68 -12.24 -25.25
CA ASP A 155 9.18 -13.49 -25.87
C ASP A 155 8.11 -13.28 -26.94
N GLY A 156 7.83 -12.04 -27.28
CA GLY A 156 6.82 -11.64 -28.25
C GLY A 156 5.39 -11.62 -27.69
N LYS A 157 5.23 -11.74 -26.35
CA LYS A 157 3.92 -11.75 -25.69
C LYS A 157 3.83 -10.68 -24.62
N PRO A 158 2.64 -10.09 -24.39
CA PRO A 158 2.41 -9.24 -23.22
C PRO A 158 2.68 -10.00 -21.92
N THR A 159 3.20 -9.28 -20.92
CA THR A 159 3.61 -9.83 -19.61
C THR A 159 2.58 -10.79 -19.00
N ARG A 160 1.29 -10.45 -19.10
CA ARG A 160 0.22 -11.22 -18.44
C ARG A 160 -0.04 -12.59 -19.09
N ILE A 161 0.37 -12.78 -20.31
CA ILE A 161 0.20 -14.05 -21.03
C ILE A 161 1.52 -14.73 -21.38
N ALA A 162 2.67 -14.20 -20.94
CA ALA A 162 4.00 -14.70 -21.25
C ALA A 162 4.17 -16.19 -20.94
N PHE A 163 3.62 -16.63 -19.82
CA PHE A 163 3.70 -18.02 -19.33
C PHE A 163 2.36 -18.76 -19.36
N SER A 164 1.42 -18.32 -20.18
CA SER A 164 0.09 -18.92 -20.27
C SER A 164 -0.21 -19.41 -21.67
N ASP A 165 -0.89 -20.58 -21.78
CA ASP A 165 -1.40 -21.11 -23.03
C ASP A 165 -2.70 -20.41 -23.47
N ARG A 166 -3.27 -19.55 -22.63
CA ARG A 166 -4.47 -18.78 -22.92
C ARG A 166 -4.27 -17.31 -22.57
N ASP A 167 -5.05 -16.45 -23.19
CA ASP A 167 -5.10 -15.04 -22.85
C ASP A 167 -5.78 -14.84 -21.47
N LEU A 168 -5.03 -14.34 -20.51
CA LEU A 168 -5.50 -14.06 -19.14
C LEU A 168 -5.84 -12.58 -18.94
N ARG A 169 -5.73 -11.75 -19.99
CA ARG A 169 -6.04 -10.33 -19.89
C ARG A 169 -7.52 -10.14 -19.64
N GLN A 170 -7.81 -9.16 -18.80
CA GLN A 170 -9.18 -8.78 -18.49
C GLN A 170 -9.49 -7.47 -19.22
N PRO A 171 -10.54 -7.41 -20.05
CA PRO A 171 -10.95 -6.17 -20.68
C PRO A 171 -11.42 -5.15 -19.63
N GLU A 172 -11.38 -3.89 -20.01
CA GLU A 172 -11.92 -2.82 -19.18
C GLU A 172 -13.40 -3.09 -18.84
N GLY A 173 -13.80 -2.85 -17.61
CA GLY A 173 -15.16 -3.12 -17.14
C GLY A 173 -15.51 -4.58 -16.88
N SER A 174 -14.57 -5.53 -17.08
CA SER A 174 -14.81 -6.96 -16.80
C SER A 174 -14.91 -7.27 -15.29
N LEU A 175 -14.39 -6.39 -14.44
CA LEU A 175 -14.43 -6.50 -13.00
C LEU A 175 -15.33 -5.38 -12.44
N PRO A 176 -16.62 -5.64 -12.19
CA PRO A 176 -17.62 -4.60 -11.95
C PRO A 176 -17.49 -3.86 -10.61
N VAL A 177 -16.58 -4.28 -9.75
CA VAL A 177 -16.36 -3.68 -8.41
C VAL A 177 -15.05 -2.89 -8.34
N THR A 178 -14.35 -2.74 -9.47
CA THR A 178 -13.07 -2.01 -9.53
C THR A 178 -13.19 -0.67 -10.21
#